data_ee06925541908466b786a363f31edede
#
_entry.id   ee06925541908466b786a363f31edede
#
_cell.length_a   1.000
_cell.length_b   1.000
_cell.length_c   1.000
_cell.angle_alpha   90.00
_cell.angle_beta   90.00
_cell.angle_gamma   90.00
#
_symmetry.space_group_name_H-M   'P 1'
#
loop_
_entity.id
_entity.type
_entity.pdbx_description
1 polymer ?
#
loop_
_entity_poly.entity_id
_entity_poly.type
_entity_poly.pdbx_seq_one_letter_code
_entity_poly.pdbx_strand_id
1 'polypeptide(L)' 'RNISIKKSNMKITVNGTKATATFRQDYRADGLSIGGTKQLDLVRTGNTWLIVKESSAS' A
#
# COMPACT_ATOMS: atom_id res chain seq x y z
N ARG A 1 23.71 4.12 9.99
CA ARG A 1 22.74 3.84 8.95
C ARG A 1 21.37 3.60 9.55
N ASN A 2 20.50 4.54 9.40
CA ASN A 2 19.16 4.46 9.96
C ASN A 2 18.12 4.48 8.85
N ILE A 3 17.34 3.43 8.76
CA ILE A 3 16.26 3.34 7.81
C ILE A 3 14.97 3.14 8.60
N SER A 4 14.00 3.98 8.32
CA SER A 4 12.72 3.93 9.00
C SER A 4 11.60 3.95 7.97
N ILE A 5 10.66 3.05 8.10
CA ILE A 5 9.49 2.98 7.23
C ILE A 5 8.25 3.04 8.10
N LYS A 6 7.39 4.02 7.83
CA LYS A 6 6.12 4.15 8.51
C LYS A 6 4.98 4.04 7.51
N LYS A 7 3.97 3.30 7.90
CA LYS A 7 2.73 3.20 7.12
C LYS A 7 1.60 3.78 7.95
N SER A 8 0.81 4.62 7.34
CA SER A 8 -0.29 5.27 8.03
C SER A 8 -1.46 5.47 7.08
N ASN A 9 -2.63 5.82 7.65
CA ASN A 9 -3.84 6.09 6.90
C ASN A 9 -4.24 4.93 5.99
N MET A 10 -4.16 3.72 6.53
CA MET A 10 -4.55 2.54 5.77
C MET A 10 -6.06 2.52 5.60
N LYS A 11 -6.49 2.35 4.36
CA LYS A 11 -7.89 2.27 4.01
C LYS A 11 -8.09 1.07 3.10
N ILE A 12 -9.05 0.23 3.45
CA ILE A 12 -9.36 -0.95 2.66
C ILE A 12 -10.82 -0.90 2.27
N THR A 13 -11.08 -1.02 0.98
CA THR A 13 -12.42 -1.04 0.43
C THR A 13 -12.64 -2.37 -0.27
N VAL A 14 -13.69 -3.07 0.10
CA VAL A 14 -14.02 -4.36 -0.50
C VAL A 14 -15.32 -4.22 -1.27
N ASN A 15 -15.31 -4.71 -2.50
CA ASN A 15 -16.49 -4.65 -3.36
C ASN A 15 -16.61 -5.99 -4.09
N GLY A 16 -17.42 -6.90 -3.53
CA GLY A 16 -17.57 -8.23 -4.10
C GLY A 16 -16.29 -9.04 -4.00
N THR A 17 -15.75 -9.43 -5.13
CA THR A 17 -14.49 -10.18 -5.16
C THR A 17 -13.28 -9.29 -5.39
N LYS A 18 -13.46 -7.97 -5.31
CA LYS A 18 -12.37 -7.04 -5.51
C LYS A 18 -12.17 -6.21 -4.25
N ALA A 19 -10.93 -5.86 -4.00
CA ALA A 19 -10.60 -5.00 -2.88
C ALA A 19 -9.50 -4.04 -3.29
N THR A 20 -9.49 -2.89 -2.64
CA THR A 20 -8.47 -1.89 -2.85
C THR A 20 -7.92 -1.50 -1.49
N ALA A 21 -6.62 -1.59 -1.33
CA ALA A 21 -5.94 -1.15 -0.12
C ALA A 21 -5.11 0.08 -0.46
N THR A 22 -5.34 1.15 0.26
CA THR A 22 -4.60 2.40 0.08
C THR A 22 -3.96 2.76 1.39
N PHE A 23 -2.69 3.11 1.35
CA PHE A 23 -1.98 3.53 2.55
C PHE A 23 -0.88 4.51 2.18
N ARG A 24 -0.52 5.32 3.18
CA ARG A 24 0.59 6.24 3.04
C ARG A 24 1.83 5.60 3.62
N GLN A 25 2.90 5.65 2.87
CA GLN A 25 4.18 5.10 3.28
C GLN A 25 5.20 6.22 3.35
N ASP A 26 5.87 6.32 4.50
CA ASP A 26 6.96 7.25 4.68
C ASP A 26 8.25 6.45 4.84
N TYR A 27 9.20 6.74 4.01
CA TYR A 27 10.51 6.09 4.02
C TYR A 27 11.56 7.13 4.37
N ARG A 28 12.38 6.81 5.36
CA ARG A 28 13.41 7.73 5.80
C ARG A 28 14.72 6.96 5.95
N ALA A 29 15.74 7.46 5.33
CA ALA A 29 17.10 6.94 5.44
C ALA A 29 18.06 8.12 5.58
N ASP A 30 19.30 7.86 5.89
CA ASP A 30 20.30 8.88 6.21
C ASP A 30 20.18 10.15 5.35
N GLY A 31 19.56 11.18 5.90
CA GLY A 31 19.41 12.47 5.22
C GLY A 31 18.39 12.48 4.09
N LEU A 32 17.68 11.38 3.88
CA LEU A 32 16.70 11.26 2.80
C LEU A 32 15.35 10.93 3.36
N SER A 33 14.33 11.62 2.88
CA SER A 33 12.96 11.37 3.30
C SER A 33 12.07 11.32 2.08
N ILE A 34 11.36 10.21 1.92
CA ILE A 34 10.46 10.00 0.79
C ILE A 34 9.11 9.59 1.33
N GLY A 35 8.08 10.33 0.94
CA GLY A 35 6.71 9.99 1.32
C GLY A 35 5.87 9.80 0.07
N GLY A 36 4.85 8.95 0.19
CA GLY A 36 3.95 8.72 -0.92
C GLY A 36 2.80 7.83 -0.54
N THR A 37 1.81 7.78 -1.40
CA THR A 37 0.63 6.95 -1.22
C THR A 37 0.75 5.75 -2.15
N LYS A 38 0.47 4.57 -1.61
CA LYS A 38 0.44 3.34 -2.40
C LYS A 38 -0.96 2.77 -2.43
N GLN A 39 -1.31 2.19 -3.55
CA GLN A 39 -2.58 1.54 -3.72
C GLN A 39 -2.36 0.15 -4.28
N LEU A 40 -2.97 -0.83 -3.65
CA LEU A 40 -2.93 -2.22 -4.07
C LEU A 40 -4.32 -2.65 -4.46
N ASP A 41 -4.44 -3.20 -5.65
CA ASP A 41 -5.70 -3.77 -6.10
C ASP A 41 -5.62 -5.28 -5.97
N LEU A 42 -6.61 -5.86 -5.32
CA LEU A 42 -6.64 -7.28 -5.04
C LEU A 42 -7.89 -7.90 -5.61
N VAL A 43 -7.78 -9.16 -5.97
CA VAL A 43 -8.92 -9.95 -6.45
C VAL A 43 -8.97 -11.23 -5.62
N ARG A 44 -10.16 -11.59 -5.20
CA ARG A 44 -10.38 -12.83 -4.47
C ARG A 44 -10.58 -13.97 -5.44
N THR A 45 -9.82 -15.03 -5.25
CA THR A 45 -9.94 -16.26 -6.01
C THR A 45 -10.08 -17.40 -5.00
N GLY A 46 -11.27 -17.98 -4.91
CA GLY A 46 -11.52 -18.97 -3.89
C GLY A 46 -11.41 -18.39 -2.49
N ASN A 47 -10.49 -18.90 -1.70
CA ASN A 47 -10.24 -18.40 -0.36
C ASN A 47 -8.97 -17.56 -0.28
N THR A 48 -8.45 -17.12 -1.41
CA THR A 48 -7.19 -16.41 -1.47
C THR A 48 -7.36 -15.06 -2.13
N TRP A 49 -6.70 -14.05 -1.59
CA TRP A 49 -6.63 -12.73 -2.19
C TRP A 49 -5.31 -12.58 -2.92
N LEU A 50 -5.37 -12.16 -4.17
CA LEU A 50 -4.19 -11.96 -5.00
C LEU A 50 -4.06 -10.48 -5.36
N ILE A 51 -2.83 -9.98 -5.28
CA ILE A 51 -2.54 -8.62 -5.71
C ILE A 51 -2.41 -8.63 -7.22
N VAL A 52 -3.27 -7.88 -7.91
CA VAL A 52 -3.27 -7.84 -9.37
C VAL A 52 -2.72 -6.54 -9.91
N LYS A 53 -2.64 -5.52 -9.07
CA LYS A 53 -2.12 -4.24 -9.52
C LYS A 53 -1.56 -3.47 -8.35
N GLU A 54 -0.47 -2.79 -8.57
CA GLU A 54 0.13 -1.89 -7.60
C GLU A 54 0.39 -0.56 -8.27
N SER A 55 0.01 0.52 -7.62
CA SER A 55 0.27 1.85 -8.13
C SER A 55 0.74 2.74 -7.00
N SER A 56 1.47 3.79 -7.37
CA SER A 56 1.99 4.76 -6.43
C SER A 56 1.56 6.15 -6.86
N ALA A 57 1.17 6.95 -5.88
CA ALA A 57 0.87 8.35 -6.08
C ALA A 57 1.54 9.14 -4.96
N SER A 58 2.19 10.21 -5.31
CA SER A 58 2.86 11.03 -4.30
C SER A 58 2.42 12.47 -4.39
#